data_5384e9921fd19d63d907280907d2a705
#
_entry.id   5384e9921fd19d63d907280907d2a705
#
_cell.length_a   1.000
_cell.length_b   1.000
_cell.length_c   1.000
_cell.angle_alpha   90.00
_cell.angle_beta   90.00
_cell.angle_gamma   90.00
#
_symmetry.space_group_name_H-M   'P 1'
#
loop_
_entity.id
_entity.type
_entity.pdbx_description
1 polymer ?
#
loop_
_entity_poly.entity_id
_entity_poly.type
_entity_poly.pdbx_seq_one_letter_code
_entity_poly.pdbx_strand_id
1 'polypeptide(L)'
;MSANTESTGPYIDEDTFRGDVEYIESLWQRTPIGNIDLPLIDIGQGEPLVFAPILEHLEFVYARQIRAFSSARRVIMYRRHETRTHPVGLAERAEELRQVLDALKLESVDLIGHGDAAMVLFEFAARYPQRCRSLIIIAQGADYQIAPHPFIWLLHELFVRLPIEYILPAWFLRRTVINYIVASRPASAKGQPQSNLSGASSSPGGAGQGMPLHILPRQFIEEQFCKIADWPFVYKFSVLPNIHYYDMRKRLSALTMPILLINRADDVLSPEAKTRWLASQLPNCVGYHVVPGGERFFMYSQAEVVNPLIEQFLASRTTASEAST
;
A
#
# COMPACT_ATOMS: atom_id res chain seq x y z
N MET A 1 -11.23 -10.14 -32.26
CA MET A 1 -11.75 -8.78 -32.12
C MET A 1 -12.56 -8.75 -30.82
N SER A 2 -11.89 -8.51 -29.70
CA SER A 2 -12.56 -8.34 -28.40
C SER A 2 -12.91 -6.88 -28.25
N ALA A 3 -14.20 -6.60 -28.16
CA ALA A 3 -14.70 -5.27 -27.87
C ALA A 3 -14.24 -4.86 -26.46
N ASN A 4 -13.41 -3.82 -26.38
CA ASN A 4 -13.22 -3.06 -25.15
C ASN A 4 -14.58 -2.43 -24.81
N THR A 5 -15.33 -3.04 -23.92
CA THR A 5 -16.44 -2.38 -23.24
C THR A 5 -15.83 -1.41 -22.26
N GLU A 6 -15.65 -0.14 -22.66
CA GLU A 6 -15.36 0.95 -21.73
C GLU A 6 -16.51 1.01 -20.72
N SER A 7 -16.20 0.75 -19.47
CA SER A 7 -17.12 0.94 -18.34
C SER A 7 -17.55 2.41 -18.32
N THR A 8 -18.80 2.68 -18.65
CA THR A 8 -19.35 4.05 -18.75
C THR A 8 -19.79 4.62 -17.39
N GLY A 9 -19.49 3.94 -16.27
CA GLY A 9 -19.86 4.32 -14.91
C GLY A 9 -18.66 4.64 -14.01
N PRO A 10 -18.90 5.28 -12.87
CA PRO A 10 -17.84 5.57 -11.89
C PRO A 10 -17.34 4.32 -11.14
N TYR A 11 -17.94 3.18 -11.36
CA TYR A 11 -17.59 1.93 -10.69
C TYR A 11 -16.85 0.99 -11.62
N ILE A 12 -15.85 0.30 -11.07
CA ILE A 12 -15.21 -0.82 -11.74
C ILE A 12 -16.25 -1.93 -11.88
N ASP A 13 -16.41 -2.43 -13.10
CA ASP A 13 -17.33 -3.53 -13.39
C ASP A 13 -16.77 -4.87 -12.90
N GLU A 14 -17.67 -5.84 -12.75
CA GLU A 14 -17.36 -7.16 -12.19
C GLU A 14 -16.39 -7.96 -13.06
N ASP A 15 -16.56 -7.91 -14.39
CA ASP A 15 -15.71 -8.68 -15.32
C ASP A 15 -14.28 -8.17 -15.29
N THR A 16 -14.08 -6.86 -15.27
CA THR A 16 -12.76 -6.24 -15.11
C THR A 16 -12.12 -6.63 -13.78
N PHE A 17 -12.88 -6.55 -12.68
CA PHE A 17 -12.35 -6.91 -11.36
C PHE A 17 -11.97 -8.39 -11.27
N ARG A 18 -12.84 -9.29 -11.74
CA ARG A 18 -12.57 -10.74 -11.74
C ARG A 18 -11.38 -11.07 -12.63
N GLY A 19 -11.28 -10.47 -13.82
CA GLY A 19 -10.15 -10.63 -14.70
C GLY A 19 -8.81 -10.18 -14.10
N ASP A 20 -8.82 -9.10 -13.32
CA ASP A 20 -7.62 -8.62 -12.60
C ASP A 20 -7.24 -9.53 -11.42
N VAL A 21 -8.23 -10.08 -10.69
CA VAL A 21 -7.98 -11.09 -9.64
C VAL A 21 -7.42 -12.38 -10.24
N GLU A 22 -8.04 -12.90 -11.32
CA GLU A 22 -7.55 -14.10 -12.01
C GLU A 22 -6.14 -13.90 -12.57
N TYR A 23 -5.86 -12.73 -13.12
CA TYR A 23 -4.52 -12.38 -13.59
C TYR A 23 -3.48 -12.51 -12.48
N ILE A 24 -3.69 -11.90 -11.32
CA ILE A 24 -2.76 -12.02 -10.18
C ILE A 24 -2.64 -13.47 -9.71
N GLU A 25 -3.74 -14.19 -9.58
CA GLU A 25 -3.71 -15.58 -9.15
C GLU A 25 -2.95 -16.49 -10.15
N SER A 26 -2.99 -16.19 -11.43
CA SER A 26 -2.27 -16.94 -12.47
C SER A 26 -0.75 -16.75 -12.45
N LEU A 27 -0.26 -15.67 -11.83
CA LEU A 27 1.17 -15.34 -11.80
C LEU A 27 1.95 -16.01 -10.67
N TRP A 28 1.25 -16.56 -9.66
CA TRP A 28 1.92 -17.16 -8.50
C TRP A 28 2.66 -18.45 -8.87
N GLN A 29 3.93 -18.48 -8.52
CA GLN A 29 4.78 -19.68 -8.62
C GLN A 29 5.34 -20.01 -7.25
N ARG A 30 5.47 -21.30 -6.92
CA ARG A 30 6.18 -21.72 -5.72
C ARG A 30 7.67 -21.69 -6.01
N THR A 31 8.40 -20.87 -5.28
CA THR A 31 9.84 -20.73 -5.40
C THR A 31 10.48 -21.01 -4.05
N PRO A 32 11.36 -22.02 -3.95
CA PRO A 32 12.10 -22.26 -2.71
C PRO A 32 13.04 -21.08 -2.45
N ILE A 33 12.82 -20.38 -1.35
CA ILE A 33 13.66 -19.27 -0.87
C ILE A 33 14.36 -19.71 0.40
N GLY A 34 15.60 -20.18 0.25
CA GLY A 34 16.32 -20.79 1.36
C GLY A 34 15.59 -22.04 1.86
N ASN A 35 15.14 -22.04 3.11
CA ASN A 35 14.34 -23.09 3.74
C ASN A 35 12.84 -22.84 3.68
N ILE A 36 12.40 -21.77 3.01
CA ILE A 36 11.00 -21.34 2.95
C ILE A 36 10.51 -21.48 1.53
N ASP A 37 9.39 -22.18 1.35
CA ASP A 37 8.68 -22.29 0.08
C ASP A 37 7.57 -21.22 0.06
N LEU A 38 7.88 -20.04 -0.49
CA LEU A 38 6.94 -18.94 -0.59
C LEU A 38 6.36 -18.82 -2.00
N PRO A 39 5.05 -18.56 -2.14
CA PRO A 39 4.51 -18.11 -3.41
C PRO A 39 5.15 -16.79 -3.83
N LEU A 40 5.67 -16.76 -5.05
CA LEU A 40 6.39 -15.62 -5.63
C LEU A 40 5.81 -15.28 -7.01
N ILE A 41 5.68 -14.00 -7.29
CA ILE A 41 5.55 -13.45 -8.64
C ILE A 41 6.91 -12.85 -8.98
N ASP A 42 7.50 -13.28 -10.08
CA ASP A 42 8.75 -12.73 -10.60
C ASP A 42 8.65 -12.71 -12.14
N ILE A 43 8.26 -11.57 -12.68
CA ILE A 43 7.95 -11.40 -14.10
C ILE A 43 8.57 -10.14 -14.68
N GLY A 44 8.74 -10.13 -16.00
CA GLY A 44 9.36 -9.02 -16.70
C GLY A 44 10.90 -9.04 -16.61
N GLN A 45 11.53 -8.02 -17.15
CA GLN A 45 12.99 -7.89 -17.20
C GLN A 45 13.38 -6.43 -16.97
N GLY A 46 14.63 -6.20 -16.55
CA GLY A 46 15.15 -4.86 -16.26
C GLY A 46 15.31 -4.59 -14.78
N GLU A 47 15.25 -3.33 -14.40
CA GLU A 47 15.42 -2.89 -13.02
C GLU A 47 14.34 -3.45 -12.08
N PRO A 48 14.73 -4.04 -10.94
CA PRO A 48 13.77 -4.67 -10.04
C PRO A 48 12.88 -3.65 -9.33
N LEU A 49 11.57 -3.88 -9.41
CA LEU A 49 10.52 -3.20 -8.66
C LEU A 49 9.82 -4.23 -7.78
N VAL A 50 9.99 -4.11 -6.48
CA VAL A 50 9.46 -5.07 -5.50
C VAL A 50 8.21 -4.50 -4.83
N PHE A 51 7.12 -5.22 -4.96
CA PHE A 51 5.86 -4.92 -4.28
C PHE A 51 5.86 -5.57 -2.90
N ALA A 52 5.75 -4.76 -1.87
CA ALA A 52 5.66 -5.27 -0.52
C ALA A 52 4.37 -6.09 -0.33
N PRO A 53 4.46 -7.26 0.34
CA PRO A 53 3.32 -8.16 0.45
C PRO A 53 2.19 -7.54 1.27
N ILE A 54 0.99 -7.71 0.78
CA ILE A 54 -0.26 -7.38 1.45
C ILE A 54 -0.92 -8.66 1.96
N LEU A 55 -2.02 -8.57 2.67
CA LEU A 55 -2.83 -9.73 3.07
C LEU A 55 -3.23 -10.58 1.85
N GLU A 56 -3.18 -11.89 2.01
CA GLU A 56 -3.64 -12.84 1.00
C GLU A 56 -5.05 -12.51 0.52
N HIS A 57 -5.29 -12.69 -0.76
CA HIS A 57 -6.50 -12.30 -1.49
C HIS A 57 -6.73 -10.80 -1.66
N LEU A 58 -5.88 -9.94 -1.09
CA LEU A 58 -5.92 -8.51 -1.34
C LEU A 58 -4.87 -8.05 -2.37
N GLU A 59 -4.07 -8.97 -2.92
CA GLU A 59 -3.01 -8.69 -3.88
C GLU A 59 -3.52 -8.08 -5.19
N PHE A 60 -4.82 -8.21 -5.47
CA PHE A 60 -5.46 -7.55 -6.61
C PHE A 60 -5.21 -6.04 -6.63
N VAL A 61 -4.95 -5.43 -5.47
CA VAL A 61 -4.64 -3.99 -5.37
C VAL A 61 -3.45 -3.58 -6.23
N TYR A 62 -2.55 -4.52 -6.51
CA TYR A 62 -1.37 -4.33 -7.34
C TYR A 62 -1.54 -4.81 -8.80
N ALA A 63 -2.65 -5.44 -9.16
CA ALA A 63 -2.82 -6.11 -10.46
C ALA A 63 -2.51 -5.19 -11.64
N ARG A 64 -3.06 -3.99 -11.62
CA ARG A 64 -2.90 -3.01 -12.70
C ARG A 64 -1.50 -2.42 -12.77
N GLN A 65 -0.83 -2.26 -11.63
CA GLN A 65 0.57 -1.82 -11.56
C GLN A 65 1.51 -2.91 -12.06
N ILE A 66 1.31 -4.16 -11.61
CA ILE A 66 2.13 -5.29 -12.05
C ILE A 66 2.02 -5.46 -13.56
N ARG A 67 0.80 -5.40 -14.12
CA ARG A 67 0.57 -5.47 -15.57
C ARG A 67 1.25 -4.33 -16.31
N ALA A 68 1.16 -3.10 -15.80
CA ALA A 68 1.74 -1.93 -16.45
C ALA A 68 3.28 -1.94 -16.43
N PHE A 69 3.87 -2.28 -15.29
CA PHE A 69 5.33 -2.16 -15.12
C PHE A 69 6.11 -3.40 -15.57
N SER A 70 5.51 -4.58 -15.65
CA SER A 70 6.20 -5.82 -16.07
C SER A 70 6.71 -5.80 -17.51
N SER A 71 6.24 -4.90 -18.35
CA SER A 71 6.74 -4.71 -19.73
C SER A 71 8.14 -4.08 -19.79
N ALA A 72 8.52 -3.29 -18.78
CA ALA A 72 9.77 -2.51 -18.76
C ALA A 72 10.64 -2.78 -17.52
N ARG A 73 10.12 -3.51 -16.53
CA ARG A 73 10.80 -3.79 -15.26
C ARG A 73 10.64 -5.23 -14.84
N ARG A 74 11.59 -5.74 -14.06
CA ARG A 74 11.43 -7.00 -13.34
C ARG A 74 10.56 -6.73 -12.11
N VAL A 75 9.32 -7.19 -12.15
CA VAL A 75 8.34 -7.02 -11.09
C VAL A 75 8.34 -8.23 -10.18
N ILE A 76 8.49 -7.99 -8.88
CA ILE A 76 8.58 -9.02 -7.87
C ILE A 76 7.55 -8.75 -6.76
N MET A 77 6.82 -9.79 -6.36
CA MET A 77 5.96 -9.79 -5.18
C MET A 77 5.96 -11.19 -4.57
N TYR A 78 5.93 -11.29 -3.25
CA TYR A 78 5.81 -12.57 -2.55
C TYR A 78 4.62 -12.56 -1.60
N ARG A 79 4.09 -13.74 -1.26
CA ARG A 79 3.11 -13.87 -0.18
C ARG A 79 3.85 -13.94 1.15
N ARG A 80 3.48 -13.10 2.08
CA ARG A 80 4.06 -13.07 3.41
C ARG A 80 3.64 -14.29 4.22
N HIS A 81 4.52 -14.73 5.12
CA HIS A 81 4.19 -15.83 6.01
C HIS A 81 3.19 -15.37 7.09
N GLU A 82 2.06 -16.08 7.17
CA GLU A 82 1.08 -15.85 8.23
C GLU A 82 1.17 -16.95 9.29
N THR A 83 1.03 -16.57 10.56
CA THR A 83 1.04 -17.49 11.69
C THR A 83 -0.23 -17.39 12.51
N ARG A 84 -0.54 -18.46 13.24
CA ARG A 84 -1.69 -18.54 14.16
C ARG A 84 -1.27 -18.66 15.62
N THR A 85 0.01 -18.56 15.92
CA THR A 85 0.56 -18.89 17.25
C THR A 85 1.17 -17.70 17.96
N HIS A 86 1.69 -16.72 17.24
CA HIS A 86 2.34 -15.54 17.81
C HIS A 86 2.18 -14.31 16.91
N PRO A 87 2.24 -13.11 17.47
CA PRO A 87 2.22 -11.88 16.69
C PRO A 87 3.44 -11.76 15.78
N VAL A 88 3.23 -11.42 14.51
CA VAL A 88 4.29 -11.09 13.56
C VAL A 88 4.40 -9.58 13.44
N GLY A 89 5.49 -9.03 13.97
CA GLY A 89 5.74 -7.59 13.96
C GLY A 89 6.38 -7.07 12.68
N LEU A 90 6.41 -5.75 12.53
CA LEU A 90 7.02 -5.10 11.36
C LEU A 90 8.50 -5.45 11.19
N ALA A 91 9.21 -5.66 12.32
CA ALA A 91 10.61 -6.06 12.31
C ALA A 91 10.83 -7.44 11.66
N GLU A 92 9.96 -8.40 11.95
CA GLU A 92 10.01 -9.75 11.36
C GLU A 92 9.62 -9.70 9.88
N ARG A 93 8.63 -8.88 9.52
CA ARG A 93 8.25 -8.64 8.12
C ARG A 93 9.38 -8.00 7.31
N ALA A 94 10.10 -7.04 7.90
CA ALA A 94 11.26 -6.43 7.27
C ALA A 94 12.40 -7.44 7.08
N GLU A 95 12.61 -8.33 8.04
CA GLU A 95 13.59 -9.41 7.93
C GLU A 95 13.19 -10.45 6.88
N GLU A 96 11.90 -10.80 6.79
CA GLU A 96 11.37 -11.67 5.73
C GLU A 96 11.65 -11.07 4.33
N LEU A 97 11.37 -9.76 4.13
CA LEU A 97 11.70 -9.07 2.89
C LEU A 97 13.21 -9.12 2.60
N ARG A 98 14.07 -8.89 3.60
CA ARG A 98 15.52 -8.99 3.44
C ARG A 98 15.94 -10.39 2.94
N GLN A 99 15.39 -11.43 3.54
CA GLN A 99 15.69 -12.83 3.15
C GLN A 99 15.23 -13.12 1.71
N VAL A 100 14.09 -12.62 1.30
CA VAL A 100 13.59 -12.75 -0.08
C VAL A 100 14.56 -12.05 -1.04
N LEU A 101 14.98 -10.82 -0.76
CA LEU A 101 15.94 -10.10 -1.59
C LEU A 101 17.29 -10.81 -1.69
N ASP A 102 17.79 -11.38 -0.58
CA ASP A 102 19.04 -12.13 -0.57
C ASP A 102 18.95 -13.40 -1.41
N ALA A 103 17.87 -14.16 -1.30
CA ALA A 103 17.64 -15.37 -2.09
C ALA A 103 17.53 -15.07 -3.59
N LEU A 104 16.96 -13.94 -3.96
CA LEU A 104 16.89 -13.46 -5.34
C LEU A 104 18.17 -12.74 -5.81
N LYS A 105 19.19 -12.64 -4.94
CA LYS A 105 20.48 -11.95 -5.20
C LYS A 105 20.30 -10.49 -5.61
N LEU A 106 19.34 -9.81 -5.01
CA LEU A 106 19.05 -8.40 -5.25
C LEU A 106 19.72 -7.54 -4.17
N GLU A 107 20.71 -6.76 -4.54
CA GLU A 107 21.46 -5.91 -3.60
C GLU A 107 20.65 -4.68 -3.18
N SER A 108 20.06 -3.99 -4.13
CA SER A 108 19.26 -2.78 -3.91
C SER A 108 18.12 -2.70 -4.92
N VAL A 109 16.93 -2.31 -4.46
CA VAL A 109 15.70 -2.35 -5.25
C VAL A 109 14.83 -1.11 -5.06
N ASP A 110 13.98 -0.82 -6.05
CA ASP A 110 12.85 0.07 -5.88
C ASP A 110 11.73 -0.68 -5.17
N LEU A 111 11.13 -0.06 -4.16
CA LEU A 111 10.12 -0.68 -3.32
C LEU A 111 8.80 0.09 -3.41
N ILE A 112 7.71 -0.63 -3.54
CA ILE A 112 6.37 -0.06 -3.56
C ILE A 112 5.47 -0.77 -2.55
N GLY A 113 4.71 0.00 -1.75
CA GLY A 113 3.81 -0.54 -0.75
C GLY A 113 2.57 0.31 -0.54
N HIS A 114 1.46 -0.36 -0.32
CA HIS A 114 0.16 0.21 -0.05
C HIS A 114 -0.31 -0.14 1.37
N GLY A 115 -0.75 0.86 2.12
CA GLY A 115 -1.34 0.64 3.45
C GLY A 115 -0.40 -0.05 4.43
N ASP A 116 -0.78 -1.21 4.97
CA ASP A 116 0.04 -1.97 5.93
C ASP A 116 1.36 -2.48 5.33
N ALA A 117 1.39 -2.80 4.05
CA ALA A 117 2.61 -3.13 3.35
C ALA A 117 3.61 -1.96 3.33
N ALA A 118 3.13 -0.72 3.24
CA ALA A 118 3.98 0.47 3.34
C ALA A 118 4.59 0.64 4.75
N MET A 119 3.92 0.21 5.81
CA MET A 119 4.51 0.18 7.17
C MET A 119 5.74 -0.74 7.22
N VAL A 120 5.66 -1.90 6.56
CA VAL A 120 6.79 -2.84 6.43
C VAL A 120 7.96 -2.18 5.70
N LEU A 121 7.67 -1.43 4.63
CA LEU A 121 8.71 -0.72 3.88
C LEU A 121 9.40 0.37 4.69
N PHE A 122 8.67 1.12 5.50
CA PHE A 122 9.29 2.09 6.41
C PHE A 122 10.22 1.40 7.42
N GLU A 123 9.78 0.29 8.01
CA GLU A 123 10.61 -0.49 8.94
C GLU A 123 11.83 -1.07 8.23
N PHE A 124 11.65 -1.63 7.03
CA PHE A 124 12.73 -2.19 6.22
C PHE A 124 13.75 -1.13 5.85
N ALA A 125 13.32 0.01 5.33
CA ALA A 125 14.20 1.09 4.90
C ALA A 125 14.97 1.73 6.06
N ALA A 126 14.37 1.81 7.25
CA ALA A 126 15.06 2.31 8.43
C ALA A 126 16.11 1.33 9.00
N ARG A 127 15.95 0.00 8.74
CA ARG A 127 16.92 -1.03 9.14
C ARG A 127 18.00 -1.29 8.09
N TYR A 128 17.60 -1.23 6.81
CA TYR A 128 18.44 -1.62 5.68
C TYR A 128 18.43 -0.53 4.59
N PRO A 129 18.82 0.72 4.90
CA PRO A 129 18.73 1.84 3.95
C PRO A 129 19.51 1.58 2.66
N GLN A 130 20.63 0.85 2.74
CA GLN A 130 21.46 0.49 1.58
C GLN A 130 20.78 -0.50 0.62
N ARG A 131 19.73 -1.20 1.08
CA ARG A 131 18.95 -2.14 0.26
C ARG A 131 17.79 -1.44 -0.50
N CYS A 132 17.56 -0.16 -0.21
CA CYS A 132 16.48 0.64 -0.76
C CYS A 132 17.02 1.67 -1.74
N ARG A 133 16.81 1.45 -3.02
CA ARG A 133 17.12 2.44 -4.07
C ARG A 133 16.12 3.59 -4.04
N SER A 134 14.86 3.29 -3.86
CA SER A 134 13.78 4.26 -3.65
C SER A 134 12.57 3.62 -2.97
N LEU A 135 11.68 4.46 -2.42
CA LEU A 135 10.42 4.04 -1.81
C LEU A 135 9.23 4.73 -2.47
N ILE A 136 8.19 3.96 -2.76
CA ILE A 136 6.89 4.45 -3.21
C ILE A 136 5.87 4.02 -2.16
N ILE A 137 5.33 4.99 -1.43
CA ILE A 137 4.45 4.80 -0.28
C ILE A 137 3.05 5.30 -0.64
N ILE A 138 2.07 4.40 -0.59
CA ILE A 138 0.70 4.69 -1.00
C ILE A 138 -0.25 4.48 0.18
N ALA A 139 -1.10 5.47 0.44
CA ALA A 139 -2.14 5.44 1.47
C ALA A 139 -1.63 5.16 2.89
N GLN A 140 -0.44 5.68 3.26
CA GLN A 140 0.13 5.45 4.60
C GLN A 140 0.83 6.69 5.16
N GLY A 141 0.58 6.96 6.45
CA GLY A 141 1.26 7.99 7.25
C GLY A 141 2.41 7.43 8.09
N ALA A 142 3.05 8.30 8.88
CA ALA A 142 4.12 7.92 9.80
C ALA A 142 3.63 7.19 11.05
N ASP A 143 2.37 7.31 11.37
CA ASP A 143 1.72 6.66 12.50
C ASP A 143 0.33 6.16 12.10
N TYR A 144 -0.16 5.19 12.83
CA TYR A 144 -1.50 4.68 12.61
C TYR A 144 -2.45 5.20 13.68
N GLN A 145 -3.48 5.95 13.29
CA GLN A 145 -4.41 6.56 14.23
C GLN A 145 -5.85 6.08 14.05
N ILE A 146 -6.08 4.78 14.25
CA ILE A 146 -7.46 4.32 14.48
C ILE A 146 -8.03 4.89 15.79
N ALA A 147 -7.17 5.24 16.73
CA ALA A 147 -7.57 5.53 18.08
C ALA A 147 -7.07 6.89 18.57
N PRO A 148 -7.61 8.02 18.08
CA PRO A 148 -7.36 9.30 18.71
C PRO A 148 -7.97 9.37 20.12
N HIS A 149 -8.84 8.42 20.48
CA HIS A 149 -9.53 8.39 21.77
C HIS A 149 -8.90 7.34 22.71
N PRO A 150 -8.55 7.71 23.96
CA PRO A 150 -7.92 6.79 24.92
C PRO A 150 -8.69 5.47 25.14
N PHE A 151 -10.01 5.52 25.06
CA PHE A 151 -10.86 4.33 25.19
C PHE A 151 -10.67 3.34 24.04
N ILE A 152 -10.57 3.82 22.80
CA ILE A 152 -10.34 2.95 21.63
C ILE A 152 -8.92 2.37 21.68
N TRP A 153 -7.95 3.16 22.11
CA TRP A 153 -6.59 2.67 22.34
C TRP A 153 -6.57 1.54 23.40
N LEU A 154 -7.27 1.75 24.52
CA LEU A 154 -7.39 0.71 25.55
C LEU A 154 -8.09 -0.54 25.03
N LEU A 155 -9.12 -0.38 24.21
CA LEU A 155 -9.83 -1.51 23.60
C LEU A 155 -8.90 -2.32 22.67
N HIS A 156 -8.08 -1.64 21.87
CA HIS A 156 -7.08 -2.30 21.02
C HIS A 156 -6.01 -3.00 21.87
N GLU A 157 -5.55 -2.38 22.94
CA GLU A 157 -4.58 -2.98 23.88
C GLU A 157 -5.16 -4.26 24.52
N LEU A 158 -6.45 -4.23 24.89
CA LEU A 158 -7.14 -5.41 25.37
C LEU A 158 -7.24 -6.49 24.27
N PHE A 159 -7.54 -6.10 23.05
CA PHE A 159 -7.64 -7.02 21.92
C PHE A 159 -6.30 -7.69 21.57
N VAL A 160 -5.20 -6.98 21.70
CA VAL A 160 -3.87 -7.57 21.53
C VAL A 160 -3.60 -8.65 22.60
N ARG A 161 -4.04 -8.43 23.85
CA ARG A 161 -3.76 -9.31 24.98
C ARG A 161 -4.76 -10.43 25.17
N LEU A 162 -6.04 -10.16 24.89
CA LEU A 162 -7.10 -11.16 25.08
C LEU A 162 -7.18 -12.14 23.90
N PRO A 163 -7.69 -13.35 24.10
CA PRO A 163 -7.88 -14.35 23.05
C PRO A 163 -9.12 -14.04 22.20
N ILE A 164 -9.13 -12.85 21.56
CA ILE A 164 -10.26 -12.36 20.76
C ILE A 164 -10.56 -13.25 19.55
N GLU A 165 -9.58 -13.97 19.05
CA GLU A 165 -9.68 -14.92 17.95
C GLU A 165 -10.66 -16.07 18.24
N TYR A 166 -10.90 -16.35 19.53
CA TYR A 166 -11.90 -17.34 19.99
C TYR A 166 -13.21 -16.73 20.47
N ILE A 167 -13.22 -15.42 20.75
CA ILE A 167 -14.34 -14.73 21.39
C ILE A 167 -15.19 -13.98 20.35
N LEU A 168 -14.52 -13.30 19.41
CA LEU A 168 -15.18 -12.43 18.44
C LEU A 168 -15.45 -13.16 17.13
N PRO A 169 -16.67 -13.07 16.59
CA PRO A 169 -17.00 -13.69 15.32
C PRO A 169 -16.19 -13.07 14.16
N ALA A 170 -15.72 -13.90 13.23
CA ALA A 170 -14.97 -13.47 12.06
C ALA A 170 -15.67 -12.36 11.25
N TRP A 171 -17.00 -12.48 11.10
CA TRP A 171 -17.81 -11.48 10.38
C TRP A 171 -17.75 -10.10 11.03
N PHE A 172 -17.71 -10.03 12.36
CA PHE A 172 -17.63 -8.76 13.10
C PHE A 172 -16.29 -8.08 12.87
N LEU A 173 -15.19 -8.82 13.02
CA LEU A 173 -13.84 -8.31 12.79
C LEU A 173 -13.65 -7.87 11.33
N ARG A 174 -14.11 -8.68 10.35
CA ARG A 174 -14.06 -8.32 8.93
C ARG A 174 -14.84 -7.04 8.65
N ARG A 175 -16.08 -6.96 9.11
CA ARG A 175 -16.93 -5.79 8.89
C ARG A 175 -16.29 -4.52 9.44
N THR A 176 -15.65 -4.59 10.60
CA THR A 176 -14.95 -3.45 11.20
C THR A 176 -13.82 -2.97 10.30
N VAL A 177 -12.95 -3.87 9.84
CA VAL A 177 -11.82 -3.52 8.96
C VAL A 177 -12.31 -2.97 7.63
N ILE A 178 -13.27 -3.63 7.00
CA ILE A 178 -13.83 -3.18 5.72
C ILE A 178 -14.45 -1.78 5.84
N ASN A 179 -15.16 -1.51 6.93
CA ASN A 179 -15.73 -0.18 7.16
C ASN A 179 -14.65 0.92 7.18
N TYR A 180 -13.47 0.65 7.74
CA TYR A 180 -12.35 1.61 7.71
C TYR A 180 -11.75 1.76 6.30
N ILE A 181 -11.64 0.67 5.56
CA ILE A 181 -11.07 0.69 4.20
C ILE A 181 -11.95 1.48 3.23
N VAL A 182 -13.29 1.31 3.32
CA VAL A 182 -14.25 1.98 2.45
C VAL A 182 -14.65 3.36 2.97
N ALA A 183 -14.31 3.69 4.23
CA ALA A 183 -14.68 4.95 4.82
C ALA A 183 -14.01 6.11 4.07
N SER A 184 -14.83 7.02 3.60
CA SER A 184 -14.43 8.35 3.14
C SER A 184 -15.03 9.39 4.07
N ARG A 185 -14.34 10.46 4.35
CA ARG A 185 -14.98 11.59 5.01
C ARG A 185 -16.01 12.18 4.04
N PRO A 186 -17.28 12.39 4.47
CA PRO A 186 -18.18 13.13 3.62
C PRO A 186 -17.53 14.49 3.33
N ALA A 187 -17.45 14.86 2.07
CA ALA A 187 -17.02 16.20 1.67
C ALA A 187 -17.81 17.18 2.54
N SER A 188 -17.14 18.01 3.33
CA SER A 188 -17.78 18.99 4.19
C SER A 188 -18.60 19.91 3.29
N ALA A 189 -19.91 19.70 3.25
CA ALA A 189 -20.87 20.56 2.60
C ALA A 189 -21.02 21.85 3.39
N LYS A 190 -19.94 22.59 3.60
CA LYS A 190 -19.93 23.99 4.05
C LYS A 190 -18.57 24.59 3.70
N GLY A 191 -18.62 25.57 2.79
CA GLY A 191 -17.49 26.33 2.32
C GLY A 191 -16.60 26.82 3.47
N GLN A 192 -15.37 26.37 3.47
CA GLN A 192 -14.31 27.15 4.08
C GLN A 192 -13.73 28.07 3.02
N PRO A 193 -13.54 29.36 3.36
CA PRO A 193 -12.95 30.31 2.43
C PRO A 193 -11.54 29.85 2.06
N GLN A 194 -11.25 29.87 0.77
CA GLN A 194 -9.90 29.77 0.25
C GLN A 194 -9.04 30.83 0.92
N SER A 195 -8.24 30.44 1.90
CA SER A 195 -7.17 31.31 2.39
C SER A 195 -6.11 31.36 1.31
N ASN A 196 -6.02 32.51 0.65
CA ASN A 196 -4.92 32.91 -0.21
C ASN A 196 -3.60 32.82 0.58
N LEU A 197 -2.88 31.75 0.43
CA LEU A 197 -1.46 31.67 0.70
C LEU A 197 -0.73 31.65 -0.65
N SER A 198 -0.55 32.87 -1.18
CA SER A 198 0.43 33.16 -2.21
C SER A 198 1.81 32.94 -1.61
N GLY A 199 2.51 31.93 -2.10
CA GLY A 199 3.94 31.75 -1.85
C GLY A 199 4.40 30.32 -1.61
N ALA A 200 4.26 29.45 -2.59
CA ALA A 200 5.15 28.30 -2.78
C ALA A 200 5.03 27.83 -4.22
N SER A 201 6.17 27.71 -4.86
CA SER A 201 6.48 27.42 -6.26
C SER A 201 5.51 26.46 -6.98
N SER A 202 5.10 26.95 -8.14
CA SER A 202 4.44 26.26 -9.25
C SER A 202 4.82 24.79 -9.43
N SER A 203 3.87 23.88 -9.21
CA SER A 203 3.90 22.57 -9.80
C SER A 203 3.50 22.69 -11.28
N PRO A 204 4.31 22.21 -12.23
CA PRO A 204 3.89 22.08 -13.60
C PRO A 204 3.11 20.76 -13.75
N GLY A 205 1.87 20.82 -14.13
CA GLY A 205 1.12 19.64 -14.55
C GLY A 205 -0.30 19.61 -14.05
N GLY A 206 -1.18 20.33 -14.75
CA GLY A 206 -2.63 20.13 -14.68
C GLY A 206 -3.01 18.77 -15.28
N ALA A 207 -2.77 17.69 -14.56
CA ALA A 207 -3.32 16.39 -14.87
C ALA A 207 -4.43 16.09 -13.86
N GLY A 208 -5.68 16.20 -14.25
CA GLY A 208 -6.79 15.80 -13.39
C GLY A 208 -8.13 16.48 -13.58
N GLN A 209 -8.26 17.40 -14.52
CA GLN A 209 -9.57 17.94 -14.85
C GLN A 209 -10.19 17.10 -15.99
N GLY A 210 -11.05 16.15 -15.63
CA GLY A 210 -11.92 15.45 -16.59
C GLY A 210 -11.83 13.93 -16.66
N MET A 211 -10.91 13.28 -15.92
CA MET A 211 -10.87 11.83 -15.91
C MET A 211 -11.94 11.28 -14.93
N PRO A 212 -12.79 10.33 -15.36
CA PRO A 212 -13.77 9.75 -14.46
C PRO A 212 -13.08 9.06 -13.28
N LEU A 213 -13.52 9.38 -12.07
CA LEU A 213 -13.05 8.70 -10.86
C LEU A 213 -13.68 7.31 -10.83
N HIS A 214 -12.85 6.29 -10.98
CA HIS A 214 -13.29 4.92 -10.78
C HIS A 214 -13.27 4.55 -9.29
N ILE A 215 -14.29 3.83 -8.86
CA ILE A 215 -14.48 3.39 -7.48
C ILE A 215 -14.62 1.86 -7.49
N LEU A 216 -13.89 1.20 -6.59
CA LEU A 216 -14.05 -0.24 -6.37
C LEU A 216 -15.31 -0.50 -5.53
N PRO A 217 -16.31 -1.25 -6.04
CA PRO A 217 -17.50 -1.57 -5.29
C PRO A 217 -17.18 -2.29 -3.98
N ARG A 218 -17.84 -1.88 -2.90
CA ARG A 218 -17.66 -2.47 -1.56
C ARG A 218 -17.82 -3.98 -1.56
N GLN A 219 -18.79 -4.51 -2.31
CA GLN A 219 -19.04 -5.94 -2.40
C GLN A 219 -17.83 -6.75 -2.87
N PHE A 220 -17.02 -6.22 -3.78
CA PHE A 220 -15.80 -6.89 -4.26
C PHE A 220 -14.73 -6.94 -3.17
N ILE A 221 -14.60 -5.87 -2.40
CA ILE A 221 -13.71 -5.85 -1.24
C ILE A 221 -14.16 -6.88 -0.20
N GLU A 222 -15.44 -6.92 0.12
CA GLU A 222 -16.02 -7.89 1.07
C GLU A 222 -15.80 -9.33 0.62
N GLU A 223 -15.98 -9.61 -0.67
CA GLU A 223 -15.74 -10.94 -1.24
C GLU A 223 -14.29 -11.39 -1.03
N GLN A 224 -13.30 -10.55 -1.30
CA GLN A 224 -11.90 -10.92 -1.12
C GLN A 224 -11.56 -11.12 0.37
N PHE A 225 -12.04 -10.25 1.25
CA PHE A 225 -11.87 -10.45 2.69
C PHE A 225 -12.51 -11.75 3.21
N CYS A 226 -13.61 -12.22 2.59
CA CYS A 226 -14.21 -13.48 2.95
C CYS A 226 -13.39 -14.71 2.56
N LYS A 227 -12.50 -14.59 1.58
CA LYS A 227 -11.57 -15.66 1.17
C LYS A 227 -10.43 -15.86 2.15
N ILE A 228 -10.07 -14.83 2.93
CA ILE A 228 -8.98 -14.94 3.92
C ILE A 228 -9.36 -16.00 4.95
N ALA A 229 -8.62 -17.10 4.91
CA ALA A 229 -8.80 -18.18 5.86
C ALA A 229 -8.45 -17.71 7.28
N ASP A 230 -9.17 -18.26 8.28
CA ASP A 230 -8.88 -18.02 9.70
C ASP A 230 -8.72 -16.54 10.08
N TRP A 231 -9.55 -15.69 9.50
CA TRP A 231 -9.50 -14.25 9.69
C TRP A 231 -9.30 -13.79 11.14
N PRO A 232 -9.93 -14.39 12.19
CA PRO A 232 -9.68 -13.97 13.55
C PRO A 232 -8.21 -14.08 13.96
N PHE A 233 -7.52 -15.15 13.53
CA PHE A 233 -6.09 -15.35 13.82
C PHE A 233 -5.22 -14.40 13.02
N VAL A 234 -5.49 -14.23 11.73
CA VAL A 234 -4.78 -13.28 10.87
C VAL A 234 -4.93 -11.85 11.42
N TYR A 235 -6.14 -11.46 11.82
CA TYR A 235 -6.36 -10.16 12.44
C TYR A 235 -5.57 -10.00 13.74
N LYS A 236 -5.65 -11.00 14.64
CA LYS A 236 -4.99 -11.00 15.95
C LYS A 236 -3.47 -10.94 15.85
N PHE A 237 -2.87 -11.74 14.97
CA PHE A 237 -1.42 -11.97 14.96
C PHE A 237 -0.67 -11.21 13.87
N SER A 238 -1.34 -10.81 12.78
CA SER A 238 -0.68 -10.14 11.67
C SER A 238 -1.13 -8.71 11.42
N VAL A 239 -2.38 -8.36 11.77
CA VAL A 239 -2.91 -7.02 11.50
C VAL A 239 -2.84 -6.14 12.74
N LEU A 240 -3.50 -6.57 13.82
CA LEU A 240 -3.71 -5.76 15.01
C LEU A 240 -2.40 -5.28 15.68
N PRO A 241 -1.36 -6.13 15.88
CA PRO A 241 -0.11 -5.68 16.51
C PRO A 241 0.60 -4.60 15.71
N ASN A 242 0.60 -4.74 14.38
CA ASN A 242 1.27 -3.81 13.49
C ASN A 242 0.59 -2.44 13.50
N ILE A 243 -0.74 -2.40 13.35
CA ILE A 243 -1.46 -1.13 13.35
C ILE A 243 -1.50 -0.46 14.73
N HIS A 244 -1.52 -1.24 15.81
CA HIS A 244 -1.63 -0.71 17.18
C HIS A 244 -0.34 -0.03 17.64
N TYR A 245 0.82 -0.60 17.31
CA TYR A 245 2.12 -0.10 17.76
C TYR A 245 2.89 0.68 16.70
N TYR A 246 2.33 0.89 15.50
CA TYR A 246 3.03 1.57 14.43
C TYR A 246 3.24 3.05 14.71
N ASP A 247 4.51 3.44 14.87
CA ASP A 247 4.94 4.84 14.98
C ASP A 247 6.38 4.99 14.45
N MET A 248 6.51 5.61 13.27
CA MET A 248 7.78 5.90 12.62
C MET A 248 8.28 7.32 12.84
N ARG A 249 7.54 8.19 13.52
CA ARG A 249 7.84 9.63 13.64
C ARG A 249 9.25 9.93 14.15
N LYS A 250 9.76 9.11 15.07
CA LYS A 250 11.11 9.28 15.64
C LYS A 250 12.24 8.71 14.78
N ARG A 251 11.90 8.02 13.69
CA ARG A 251 12.85 7.30 12.84
C ARG A 251 12.88 7.79 11.40
N LEU A 252 12.15 8.87 11.08
CA LEU A 252 12.06 9.41 9.72
C LEU A 252 13.40 9.87 9.16
N SER A 253 14.31 10.34 10.01
CA SER A 253 15.67 10.75 9.61
C SER A 253 16.53 9.61 9.05
N ALA A 254 16.19 8.35 9.33
CA ALA A 254 16.87 7.19 8.76
C ALA A 254 16.47 6.90 7.32
N LEU A 255 15.39 7.51 6.83
CA LEU A 255 14.84 7.29 5.49
C LEU A 255 15.49 8.25 4.49
N THR A 256 16.73 8.00 4.12
CA THR A 256 17.55 8.90 3.29
C THR A 256 17.37 8.69 1.80
N MET A 257 16.81 7.54 1.37
CA MET A 257 16.52 7.25 -0.02
C MET A 257 15.42 8.17 -0.56
N PRO A 258 15.33 8.37 -1.87
CA PRO A 258 14.22 9.12 -2.49
C PRO A 258 12.87 8.45 -2.24
N ILE A 259 11.88 9.25 -1.84
CA ILE A 259 10.56 8.77 -1.48
C ILE A 259 9.48 9.51 -2.28
N LEU A 260 8.59 8.74 -2.90
CA LEU A 260 7.34 9.21 -3.47
C LEU A 260 6.19 8.86 -2.51
N LEU A 261 5.41 9.85 -2.13
CA LEU A 261 4.18 9.66 -1.35
C LEU A 261 2.96 9.91 -2.23
N ILE A 262 2.04 8.96 -2.27
CA ILE A 262 0.74 9.12 -2.93
C ILE A 262 -0.36 8.83 -1.92
N ASN A 263 -1.25 9.77 -1.71
CA ASN A 263 -2.35 9.64 -0.78
C ASN A 263 -3.68 10.02 -1.42
N ARG A 264 -4.76 9.73 -0.73
CA ARG A 264 -6.11 10.11 -1.08
C ARG A 264 -6.56 11.31 -0.22
N ALA A 265 -7.30 12.25 -0.81
CA ALA A 265 -7.76 13.46 -0.12
C ALA A 265 -8.59 13.14 1.14
N ASP A 266 -9.48 12.15 1.05
CA ASP A 266 -10.45 11.81 2.10
C ASP A 266 -10.07 10.55 2.91
N ASP A 267 -8.80 10.17 2.93
CA ASP A 267 -8.36 8.98 3.67
C ASP A 267 -8.55 9.17 5.19
N VAL A 268 -9.34 8.27 5.79
CA VAL A 268 -9.65 8.31 7.23
C VAL A 268 -8.49 7.75 8.06
N LEU A 269 -7.76 6.77 7.54
CA LEU A 269 -6.65 6.12 8.25
C LEU A 269 -5.36 6.91 8.11
N SER A 270 -5.17 7.56 6.96
CA SER A 270 -4.00 8.39 6.67
C SER A 270 -4.45 9.79 6.21
N PRO A 271 -5.01 10.61 7.11
CA PRO A 271 -5.53 11.94 6.75
C PRO A 271 -4.49 12.80 6.04
N GLU A 272 -4.92 13.58 5.05
CA GLU A 272 -4.04 14.40 4.21
C GLU A 272 -3.08 15.28 5.04
N ALA A 273 -3.58 15.89 6.12
CA ALA A 273 -2.75 16.72 6.98
C ALA A 273 -1.55 15.96 7.58
N LYS A 274 -1.72 14.67 7.88
CA LYS A 274 -0.65 13.80 8.41
C LYS A 274 0.34 13.37 7.35
N THR A 275 -0.14 13.01 6.17
CA THR A 275 0.75 12.63 5.06
C THR A 275 1.49 13.85 4.51
N ARG A 276 0.89 15.03 4.51
CA ARG A 276 1.55 16.29 4.20
C ARG A 276 2.64 16.63 5.24
N TRP A 277 2.34 16.43 6.53
CA TRP A 277 3.34 16.56 7.58
C TRP A 277 4.48 15.55 7.38
N LEU A 278 4.16 14.28 7.11
CA LEU A 278 5.17 13.25 6.81
C LEU A 278 6.09 13.68 5.67
N ALA A 279 5.51 14.16 4.56
CA ALA A 279 6.27 14.66 3.42
C ALA A 279 7.27 15.77 3.81
N SER A 280 6.87 16.66 4.73
CA SER A 280 7.74 17.74 5.22
C SER A 280 8.84 17.29 6.19
N GLN A 281 8.71 16.11 6.79
CA GLN A 281 9.68 15.57 7.75
C GLN A 281 10.67 14.58 7.14
N LEU A 282 10.37 14.04 5.97
CA LEU A 282 11.25 13.09 5.28
C LEU A 282 12.46 13.83 4.69
N PRO A 283 13.68 13.33 4.91
CA PRO A 283 14.90 13.96 4.38
C PRO A 283 14.93 14.10 2.85
N ASN A 284 14.30 13.15 2.16
CA ASN A 284 14.33 13.06 0.70
C ASN A 284 12.97 12.69 0.11
N CYS A 285 11.92 13.46 0.46
CA CYS A 285 10.62 13.36 -0.19
C CYS A 285 10.66 14.12 -1.53
N VAL A 286 10.77 13.38 -2.63
CA VAL A 286 10.89 13.97 -3.97
C VAL A 286 9.56 14.15 -4.69
N GLY A 287 8.48 13.59 -4.15
CA GLY A 287 7.12 13.77 -4.66
C GLY A 287 6.07 13.51 -3.59
N TYR A 288 5.05 14.37 -3.54
CA TYR A 288 3.86 14.19 -2.71
C TYR A 288 2.62 14.51 -3.54
N HIS A 289 1.77 13.51 -3.77
CA HIS A 289 0.57 13.64 -4.58
C HIS A 289 -0.67 13.24 -3.78
N VAL A 290 -1.74 13.97 -3.98
CA VAL A 290 -3.05 13.69 -3.40
C VAL A 290 -4.03 13.41 -4.52
N VAL A 291 -4.53 12.18 -4.57
CA VAL A 291 -5.52 11.74 -5.54
C VAL A 291 -6.91 12.07 -5.00
N PRO A 292 -7.81 12.63 -5.79
CA PRO A 292 -9.13 13.00 -5.34
C PRO A 292 -10.03 11.76 -5.14
N GLY A 293 -10.77 11.74 -4.03
CA GLY A 293 -11.89 10.81 -3.78
C GLY A 293 -11.57 9.31 -3.75
N GLY A 294 -12.61 8.50 -3.75
CA GLY A 294 -12.55 7.04 -3.85
C GLY A 294 -12.43 6.31 -2.50
N GLU A 295 -12.19 5.01 -2.56
CA GLU A 295 -11.88 4.13 -1.43
C GLU A 295 -10.37 4.00 -1.23
N ARG A 296 -9.95 3.28 -0.15
CA ARG A 296 -8.54 3.15 0.18
C ARG A 296 -7.71 2.41 -0.88
N PHE A 297 -8.32 1.55 -1.68
CA PHE A 297 -7.67 0.83 -2.78
C PHE A 297 -7.58 1.65 -4.09
N PHE A 298 -7.56 2.98 -3.98
CA PHE A 298 -7.46 3.89 -5.12
C PHE A 298 -6.22 3.61 -6.01
N MET A 299 -5.18 3.00 -5.48
CA MET A 299 -4.06 2.51 -6.27
C MET A 299 -4.54 1.56 -7.39
N TYR A 300 -5.53 0.72 -7.10
CA TYR A 300 -6.16 -0.17 -8.06
C TYR A 300 -7.22 0.56 -8.89
N SER A 301 -8.20 1.19 -8.22
CA SER A 301 -9.37 1.77 -8.90
C SER A 301 -9.04 3.00 -9.75
N GLN A 302 -7.95 3.69 -9.44
CA GLN A 302 -7.48 4.88 -10.15
C GLN A 302 -6.06 4.67 -10.71
N ALA A 303 -5.79 3.48 -11.22
CA ALA A 303 -4.48 3.14 -11.76
C ALA A 303 -4.02 4.08 -12.88
N GLU A 304 -4.97 4.61 -13.68
CA GLU A 304 -4.71 5.57 -14.75
C GLU A 304 -4.12 6.89 -14.25
N VAL A 305 -4.40 7.25 -12.99
CA VAL A 305 -3.83 8.43 -12.32
C VAL A 305 -2.54 8.07 -11.59
N VAL A 306 -2.54 6.93 -10.90
CA VAL A 306 -1.43 6.53 -10.02
C VAL A 306 -0.22 6.03 -10.81
N ASN A 307 -0.42 5.23 -11.86
CA ASN A 307 0.67 4.64 -12.63
C ASN A 307 1.60 5.70 -13.28
N PRO A 308 1.09 6.76 -13.92
CA PRO A 308 1.95 7.81 -14.46
C PRO A 308 2.80 8.52 -13.41
N LEU A 309 2.30 8.72 -12.18
CA LEU A 309 3.07 9.32 -11.08
C LEU A 309 4.22 8.41 -10.67
N ILE A 310 3.98 7.11 -10.57
CA ILE A 310 4.99 6.11 -10.28
C ILE A 310 6.03 6.04 -11.39
N GLU A 311 5.58 5.99 -12.64
CA GLU A 311 6.45 5.90 -13.81
C GLU A 311 7.38 7.12 -13.91
N GLN A 312 6.84 8.33 -13.77
CA GLN A 312 7.63 9.57 -13.77
C GLN A 312 8.69 9.58 -12.67
N PHE A 313 8.31 9.13 -11.45
CA PHE A 313 9.25 9.01 -10.34
C PHE A 313 10.38 8.03 -10.67
N LEU A 314 10.04 6.83 -11.14
CA LEU A 314 11.03 5.80 -11.46
C LEU A 314 11.95 6.20 -12.64
N ALA A 315 11.43 6.87 -13.66
CA ALA A 315 12.21 7.37 -14.81
C ALA A 315 13.23 8.44 -14.38
N SER A 316 12.83 9.37 -13.51
CA SER A 316 13.73 10.42 -13.00
C SER A 316 14.92 9.86 -12.20
N ARG A 317 14.82 8.62 -11.69
CA ARG A 317 15.88 7.92 -10.96
C ARG A 317 16.94 7.32 -11.88
N THR A 318 16.52 6.77 -13.03
CA THR A 318 17.41 6.17 -13.99
C THR A 318 18.38 7.21 -14.57
N THR A 319 17.87 8.40 -14.93
CA THR A 319 18.68 9.50 -15.44
C THR A 319 19.68 10.05 -14.42
N ALA A 320 19.33 10.10 -13.13
CA ALA A 320 20.24 10.56 -12.08
C ALA A 320 21.39 9.57 -11.81
N SER A 321 21.16 8.27 -11.98
CA SER A 321 22.18 7.23 -11.84
C SER A 321 23.20 7.28 -12.99
N GLU A 322 22.73 7.47 -14.23
CA GLU A 322 23.59 7.57 -15.42
C GLU A 322 24.45 8.83 -15.43
N ALA A 323 23.99 9.93 -14.82
CA ALA A 323 24.75 11.17 -14.72
C ALA A 323 25.85 11.14 -13.62
N SER A 324 25.86 10.12 -12.77
CA SER A 324 26.80 9.97 -11.65
C SER A 324 27.89 8.91 -11.89
N THR A 325 27.83 8.21 -13.03
CA THR A 325 28.85 7.26 -13.54
C THR A 325 29.66 7.90 -14.65
#